data_91369b34709303565ab9c33fa13814dd
#
_entry.id   91369b34709303565ab9c33fa13814dd
#
_cell.length_a   1.000
_cell.length_b   1.000
_cell.length_c   1.000
_cell.angle_alpha   90.00
_cell.angle_beta   90.00
_cell.angle_gamma   90.00
#
_symmetry.space_group_name_H-M   'P 1'
#
loop_
_entity.id
_entity.type
_entity.pdbx_description
1 polymer ?
#
loop_
_entity_poly.entity_id
_entity_poly.type
_entity_poly.pdbx_seq_one_letter_code
_entity_poly.pdbx_strand_id
1 'polypeptide(L)'
;MGQLLTTLAAAAEGDKVQTIAITPASSVVGLYLFEGLSDSGIVTCIDPEVEHQSHAKSTFRDAGYPPSRVRFLPSRPLDVMSRLATEAYHVIYADVPTLDLPALIKTAWPLIARGGTLVLPDALLDATIADPSRTDRVTVAAREADEYVRSLEDAHVTRLPLGSGLILATKR
;
A
#
# COMPACT_ATOMS: atom_id res chain seq x y z
N MET A 1 -6.26 -0.42 -11.54
CA MET A 1 -5.49 -0.18 -10.30
C MET A 1 -4.65 1.09 -10.40
N GLY A 2 -3.76 1.25 -11.36
CA GLY A 2 -2.84 2.40 -11.42
C GLY A 2 -3.53 3.77 -11.32
N GLN A 3 -4.52 4.05 -12.14
CA GLN A 3 -5.28 5.32 -12.10
C GLN A 3 -5.95 5.60 -10.76
N LEU A 4 -6.35 4.55 -10.02
CA LEU A 4 -6.87 4.70 -8.67
C LEU A 4 -5.77 5.24 -7.72
N LEU A 5 -4.54 4.72 -7.83
CA LEU A 5 -3.40 5.21 -7.04
C LEU A 5 -3.07 6.66 -7.37
N THR A 6 -3.07 7.03 -8.66
CA THR A 6 -2.93 8.43 -9.10
C THR A 6 -4.00 9.32 -8.45
N THR A 7 -5.26 8.89 -8.47
CA THR A 7 -6.37 9.65 -7.90
C THR A 7 -6.23 9.81 -6.37
N LEU A 8 -5.87 8.73 -5.66
CA LEU A 8 -5.66 8.79 -4.21
C LEU A 8 -4.48 9.69 -3.83
N ALA A 9 -3.39 9.64 -4.59
CA ALA A 9 -2.24 10.51 -4.38
C ALA A 9 -2.56 11.98 -4.64
N ALA A 10 -3.34 12.26 -5.70
CA ALA A 10 -3.77 13.61 -6.05
C ALA A 10 -4.79 14.21 -5.08
N ALA A 11 -5.62 13.36 -4.47
CA ALA A 11 -6.61 13.79 -3.47
C ALA A 11 -6.01 14.01 -2.07
N ALA A 12 -4.76 13.58 -1.84
CA ALA A 12 -4.09 13.76 -0.56
C ALA A 12 -3.75 15.23 -0.32
N GLU A 13 -4.06 15.72 0.86
CA GLU A 13 -3.82 17.09 1.27
C GLU A 13 -2.52 17.21 2.08
N GLY A 14 -1.80 18.30 1.91
CA GLY A 14 -0.59 18.62 2.67
C GLY A 14 0.54 19.17 1.80
N ASP A 15 1.45 19.91 2.42
CA ASP A 15 2.60 20.53 1.73
C ASP A 15 3.58 19.49 1.18
N LYS A 16 3.63 18.30 1.80
CA LYS A 16 4.54 17.21 1.44
C LYS A 16 3.84 15.86 1.59
N VAL A 17 3.12 15.46 0.57
CA VAL A 17 2.46 14.16 0.54
C VAL A 17 3.50 13.04 0.47
N GLN A 18 3.40 12.06 1.39
CA GLN A 18 4.26 10.89 1.43
C GLN A 18 3.45 9.63 1.12
N THR A 19 4.02 8.75 0.32
CA THR A 19 3.40 7.48 -0.05
C THR A 19 4.36 6.32 0.14
N ILE A 20 3.82 5.12 0.30
CA ILE A 20 4.60 3.87 0.37
C ILE A 20 4.07 2.90 -0.69
N ALA A 21 4.99 2.31 -1.44
CA ALA A 21 4.74 1.18 -2.34
C ALA A 21 5.45 -0.07 -1.79
N ILE A 22 4.68 -1.02 -1.28
CA ILE A 22 5.16 -2.32 -0.82
C ILE A 22 4.77 -3.34 -1.89
N THR A 23 5.67 -3.62 -2.82
CA THR A 23 5.38 -4.50 -3.95
C THR A 23 6.65 -4.78 -4.77
N PRO A 24 6.78 -5.96 -5.38
CA PRO A 24 7.81 -6.23 -6.41
C PRO A 24 7.69 -5.30 -7.62
N ALA A 25 6.47 -4.83 -7.93
CA ALA A 25 6.16 -3.94 -9.04
C ALA A 25 6.31 -2.44 -8.70
N SER A 26 7.21 -2.09 -7.77
CA SER A 26 7.37 -0.72 -7.28
C SER A 26 7.71 0.30 -8.38
N SER A 27 8.33 -0.13 -9.49
CA SER A 27 8.56 0.73 -10.67
C SER A 27 7.24 1.23 -11.27
N VAL A 28 6.27 0.35 -11.49
CA VAL A 28 4.97 0.70 -12.09
C VAL A 28 4.09 1.44 -11.09
N VAL A 29 3.96 0.88 -9.88
CA VAL A 29 3.15 1.49 -8.80
C VAL A 29 3.65 2.89 -8.47
N GLY A 30 4.97 3.07 -8.37
CA GLY A 30 5.59 4.35 -8.09
C GLY A 30 5.33 5.40 -9.18
N LEU A 31 5.33 5.03 -10.46
CA LEU A 31 4.98 5.98 -11.54
C LEU A 31 3.55 6.50 -11.41
N TYR A 32 2.58 5.63 -11.12
CA TYR A 32 1.20 6.05 -10.90
C TYR A 32 1.04 6.93 -9.66
N LEU A 33 1.78 6.65 -8.58
CA LEU A 33 1.81 7.52 -7.41
C LEU A 33 2.40 8.89 -7.75
N PHE A 34 3.53 8.92 -8.46
CA PHE A 34 4.16 10.18 -8.87
C PHE A 34 3.27 11.03 -9.78
N GLU A 35 2.50 10.42 -10.68
CA GLU A 35 1.56 11.12 -11.55
C GLU A 35 0.52 11.93 -10.74
N GLY A 36 0.10 11.43 -9.58
CA GLY A 36 -0.83 12.13 -8.70
C GLY A 36 -0.18 13.09 -7.71
N LEU A 37 1.11 12.94 -7.44
CA LEU A 37 1.81 13.74 -6.45
C LEU A 37 2.29 15.08 -7.00
N SER A 38 2.24 16.12 -6.16
CA SER A 38 2.94 17.39 -6.42
C SER A 38 4.46 17.19 -6.48
N ASP A 39 5.20 18.22 -6.92
CA ASP A 39 6.67 18.18 -7.04
C ASP A 39 7.40 17.94 -5.71
N SER A 40 6.77 18.23 -4.58
CA SER A 40 7.30 17.94 -3.24
C SER A 40 6.98 16.54 -2.72
N GLY A 41 6.11 15.80 -3.41
CA GLY A 41 5.66 14.47 -2.99
C GLY A 41 6.74 13.41 -3.05
N ILE A 42 6.72 12.46 -2.13
CA ILE A 42 7.73 11.41 -1.96
C ILE A 42 7.08 10.03 -2.08
N VAL A 43 7.76 9.14 -2.81
CA VAL A 43 7.45 7.72 -2.87
C VAL A 43 8.52 6.92 -2.12
N THR A 44 8.12 6.10 -1.16
CA THR A 44 8.98 5.14 -0.48
C THR A 44 8.68 3.75 -1.01
N CYS A 45 9.68 3.09 -1.59
CA CYS A 45 9.58 1.72 -2.10
C CYS A 45 10.15 0.74 -1.07
N ILE A 46 9.36 -0.23 -0.66
CA ILE A 46 9.77 -1.28 0.28
C ILE A 46 9.67 -2.64 -0.42
N ASP A 47 10.80 -3.27 -0.63
CA ASP A 47 10.92 -4.60 -1.22
C ASP A 47 12.28 -5.20 -0.83
N PRO A 48 12.37 -6.46 -0.39
CA PRO A 48 13.64 -7.08 -0.01
C PRO A 48 14.56 -7.34 -1.21
N GLU A 49 14.00 -7.41 -2.43
CA GLU A 49 14.77 -7.77 -3.62
C GLU A 49 15.46 -6.53 -4.23
N VAL A 50 16.78 -6.53 -4.18
CA VAL A 50 17.61 -5.41 -4.69
C VAL A 50 17.41 -5.17 -6.19
N GLU A 51 17.13 -6.21 -6.97
CA GLU A 51 16.88 -6.10 -8.41
C GLU A 51 15.62 -5.31 -8.72
N HIS A 52 14.53 -5.54 -7.97
CA HIS A 52 13.28 -4.78 -8.13
C HIS A 52 13.51 -3.30 -7.83
N GLN A 53 14.25 -3.00 -6.77
CA GLN A 53 14.58 -1.62 -6.41
C GLN A 53 15.51 -0.94 -7.41
N SER A 54 16.49 -1.67 -7.95
CA SER A 54 17.37 -1.16 -8.99
C SER A 54 16.60 -0.84 -10.27
N HIS A 55 15.65 -1.70 -10.65
CA HIS A 55 14.75 -1.47 -11.78
C HIS A 55 13.87 -0.24 -11.54
N ALA A 56 13.23 -0.11 -10.38
CA ALA A 56 12.43 1.06 -10.03
C ALA A 56 13.25 2.35 -10.07
N LYS A 57 14.49 2.33 -9.55
CA LYS A 57 15.39 3.47 -9.57
C LYS A 57 15.72 3.94 -10.99
N SER A 58 16.00 3.01 -11.92
CA SER A 58 16.25 3.38 -13.32
C SER A 58 14.98 3.92 -13.98
N THR A 59 13.84 3.26 -13.77
CA THR A 59 12.55 3.68 -14.32
C THR A 59 12.17 5.11 -13.89
N PHE A 60 12.31 5.44 -12.62
CA PHE A 60 11.98 6.79 -12.13
C PHE A 60 12.93 7.85 -12.67
N ARG A 61 14.22 7.54 -12.75
CA ARG A 61 15.21 8.45 -13.36
C ARG A 61 14.89 8.71 -14.83
N ASP A 62 14.59 7.65 -15.59
CA ASP A 62 14.30 7.75 -17.02
C ASP A 62 12.97 8.49 -17.28
N ALA A 63 12.04 8.44 -16.34
CA ALA A 63 10.81 9.23 -16.31
C ALA A 63 11.00 10.68 -15.80
N GLY A 64 12.21 11.08 -15.41
CA GLY A 64 12.55 12.45 -15.00
C GLY A 64 12.31 12.76 -13.52
N TYR A 65 12.01 11.77 -12.68
CA TYR A 65 11.84 11.99 -11.24
C TYR A 65 13.20 12.05 -10.52
N PRO A 66 13.47 13.12 -9.75
CA PRO A 66 14.76 13.26 -9.07
C PRO A 66 14.88 12.29 -7.90
N PRO A 67 16.12 11.84 -7.57
CA PRO A 67 16.36 10.92 -6.46
C PRO A 67 15.86 11.43 -5.10
N SER A 68 15.76 12.75 -4.93
CA SER A 68 15.27 13.38 -3.70
C SER A 68 13.79 13.08 -3.40
N ARG A 69 13.02 12.65 -4.40
CA ARG A 69 11.61 12.29 -4.28
C ARG A 69 11.38 10.79 -4.04
N VAL A 70 12.42 10.00 -3.97
CA VAL A 70 12.32 8.54 -3.81
C VAL A 70 13.14 8.07 -2.62
N ARG A 71 12.58 7.15 -1.86
CA ARG A 71 13.30 6.39 -0.83
C ARG A 71 13.20 4.91 -1.15
N PHE A 72 14.32 4.21 -1.09
CA PHE A 72 14.38 2.76 -1.28
C PHE A 72 14.78 2.10 0.03
N LEU A 73 13.94 1.18 0.50
CA LEU A 73 14.18 0.39 1.70
C LEU A 73 14.27 -1.09 1.30
N PRO A 74 15.50 -1.62 1.09
CA PRO A 74 15.73 -3.02 0.69
C PRO A 74 15.57 -3.95 1.89
N SER A 75 14.33 -4.13 2.35
CA SER A 75 14.00 -4.91 3.54
C SER A 75 12.62 -5.52 3.41
N ARG A 76 12.37 -6.57 4.19
CA ARG A 76 11.00 -7.07 4.36
C ARG A 76 10.13 -6.00 5.01
N PRO A 77 8.88 -5.83 4.59
CA PRO A 77 8.00 -4.78 5.10
C PRO A 77 7.89 -4.76 6.62
N LEU A 78 7.63 -5.91 7.25
CA LEU A 78 7.44 -6.01 8.70
C LEU A 78 8.71 -5.69 9.50
N ASP A 79 9.90 -5.81 8.90
CA ASP A 79 11.17 -5.54 9.58
C ASP A 79 11.49 -4.03 9.63
N VAL A 80 10.96 -3.24 8.69
CA VAL A 80 11.30 -1.83 8.53
C VAL A 80 10.17 -0.87 8.91
N MET A 81 8.91 -1.27 8.71
CA MET A 81 7.75 -0.38 8.91
C MET A 81 7.61 0.12 10.34
N SER A 82 7.99 -0.66 11.34
CA SER A 82 7.96 -0.25 12.75
C SER A 82 8.88 0.94 13.08
N ARG A 83 9.80 1.28 12.19
CA ARG A 83 10.74 2.41 12.33
C ARG A 83 10.31 3.65 11.57
N LEU A 84 9.22 3.56 10.80
CA LEU A 84 8.69 4.68 10.02
C LEU A 84 7.87 5.61 10.91
N ALA A 85 7.74 6.86 10.46
CA ALA A 85 6.99 7.87 11.19
C ALA A 85 5.50 7.54 11.21
N THR A 86 4.88 7.66 12.37
CA THR A 86 3.43 7.52 12.52
C THR A 86 2.70 8.71 11.91
N GLU A 87 1.48 8.49 11.43
CA GLU A 87 0.58 9.51 10.86
C GLU A 87 1.22 10.38 9.77
N ALA A 88 2.16 9.80 8.99
CA ALA A 88 2.96 10.52 8.01
C ALA A 88 2.66 10.15 6.55
N TYR A 89 1.95 9.05 6.30
CA TYR A 89 1.78 8.52 4.94
C TYR A 89 0.33 8.62 4.50
N HIS A 90 0.13 9.20 3.31
CA HIS A 90 -1.19 9.51 2.76
C HIS A 90 -1.74 8.37 1.89
N VAL A 91 -0.85 7.60 1.24
CA VAL A 91 -1.21 6.38 0.53
C VAL A 91 -0.19 5.30 0.86
N ILE A 92 -0.64 4.15 1.34
CA ILE A 92 0.17 2.94 1.48
C ILE A 92 -0.46 1.87 0.59
N TYR A 93 0.24 1.50 -0.49
CA TYR A 93 -0.11 0.37 -1.32
C TYR A 93 0.69 -0.85 -0.87
N ALA A 94 0.02 -1.95 -0.53
CA ALA A 94 0.67 -3.13 0.01
C ALA A 94 0.20 -4.41 -0.69
N ASP A 95 1.01 -4.86 -1.64
CA ASP A 95 0.90 -6.12 -2.35
C ASP A 95 1.90 -7.12 -1.72
N VAL A 96 1.41 -7.88 -0.77
CA VAL A 96 2.19 -8.84 0.02
C VAL A 96 1.50 -10.20 0.04
N PRO A 97 2.22 -11.29 0.38
CA PRO A 97 1.58 -12.58 0.58
C PRO A 97 0.39 -12.49 1.55
N THR A 98 -0.73 -13.11 1.20
CA THR A 98 -1.98 -13.04 1.98
C THR A 98 -1.78 -13.43 3.45
N LEU A 99 -0.88 -14.37 3.73
CA LEU A 99 -0.56 -14.79 5.11
C LEU A 99 0.04 -13.67 5.96
N ASP A 100 0.64 -12.66 5.34
CA ASP A 100 1.27 -11.52 6.02
C ASP A 100 0.30 -10.35 6.21
N LEU A 101 -0.87 -10.34 5.52
CA LEU A 101 -1.82 -9.23 5.55
C LEU A 101 -2.27 -8.83 6.96
N PRO A 102 -2.66 -9.75 7.87
CA PRO A 102 -3.10 -9.34 9.21
C PRO A 102 -2.03 -8.60 10.00
N ALA A 103 -0.76 -9.06 9.92
CA ALA A 103 0.36 -8.41 10.58
C ALA A 103 0.73 -7.09 9.90
N LEU A 104 0.69 -7.06 8.55
CA LEU A 104 0.97 -5.85 7.79
C LEU A 104 -0.01 -4.74 8.12
N ILE A 105 -1.32 -5.01 8.14
CA ILE A 105 -2.35 -4.00 8.42
C ILE A 105 -2.13 -3.38 9.80
N LYS A 106 -1.87 -4.21 10.82
CA LYS A 106 -1.59 -3.77 12.18
C LYS A 106 -0.38 -2.83 12.26
N THR A 107 0.65 -3.09 11.43
CA THR A 107 1.87 -2.29 11.38
C THR A 107 1.69 -1.04 10.51
N ALA A 108 0.93 -1.12 9.42
CA ALA A 108 0.71 -0.03 8.48
C ALA A 108 -0.26 1.03 9.03
N TRP A 109 -1.33 0.61 9.72
CA TRP A 109 -2.40 1.51 10.15
C TRP A 109 -1.92 2.71 10.98
N PRO A 110 -1.01 2.56 11.96
CA PRO A 110 -0.46 3.70 12.70
C PRO A 110 0.33 4.69 11.83
N LEU A 111 0.84 4.26 10.67
CA LEU A 111 1.63 5.09 9.77
C LEU A 111 0.75 5.99 8.89
N ILE A 112 -0.53 5.63 8.70
CA ILE A 112 -1.48 6.36 7.87
C ILE A 112 -1.82 7.69 8.52
N ALA A 113 -1.66 8.78 7.75
CA ALA A 113 -2.11 10.12 8.12
C ALA A 113 -3.65 10.20 8.11
N ARG A 114 -4.23 11.17 8.79
CA ARG A 114 -5.67 11.46 8.66
C ARG A 114 -6.01 11.80 7.22
N GLY A 115 -7.10 11.23 6.70
CA GLY A 115 -7.46 11.30 5.28
C GLY A 115 -6.64 10.38 4.38
N GLY A 116 -5.59 9.74 4.90
CA GLY A 116 -4.77 8.79 4.15
C GLY A 116 -5.43 7.43 3.98
N THR A 117 -4.99 6.68 2.96
CA THR A 117 -5.61 5.41 2.55
C THR A 117 -4.61 4.27 2.49
N LEU A 118 -4.94 3.16 3.14
CA LEU A 118 -4.31 1.87 2.95
C LEU A 118 -5.00 1.14 1.79
N VAL A 119 -4.23 0.66 0.83
CA VAL A 119 -4.67 -0.01 -0.39
C VAL A 119 -4.15 -1.44 -0.39
N LEU A 120 -5.04 -2.42 -0.32
CA LEU A 120 -4.72 -3.85 -0.25
C LEU A 120 -5.27 -4.56 -1.50
N PRO A 121 -4.45 -4.76 -2.54
CA PRO A 121 -4.86 -5.50 -3.73
C PRO A 121 -5.05 -6.98 -3.42
N ASP A 122 -5.94 -7.63 -4.17
CA ASP A 122 -6.22 -9.07 -4.14
C ASP A 122 -6.55 -9.65 -2.75
N ALA A 123 -6.94 -8.77 -1.81
CA ALA A 123 -7.19 -9.13 -0.42
C ALA A 123 -8.49 -9.92 -0.20
N LEU A 124 -9.39 -9.97 -1.20
CA LEU A 124 -10.69 -10.65 -1.10
C LEU A 124 -10.69 -12.04 -1.76
N LEU A 125 -9.59 -12.46 -2.40
CA LEU A 125 -9.40 -13.77 -3.02
C LEU A 125 -10.60 -14.20 -3.91
N ASP A 126 -10.98 -13.34 -4.86
CA ASP A 126 -12.15 -13.58 -5.75
C ASP A 126 -13.45 -13.87 -4.97
N ALA A 127 -13.65 -13.17 -3.86
CA ALA A 127 -14.75 -13.33 -2.91
C ALA A 127 -14.79 -14.70 -2.17
N THR A 128 -13.76 -15.53 -2.28
CA THR A 128 -13.73 -16.83 -1.58
C THR A 128 -13.68 -16.68 -0.06
N ILE A 129 -13.29 -15.51 0.46
CA ILE A 129 -13.38 -15.20 1.90
C ILE A 129 -14.80 -15.31 2.45
N ALA A 130 -15.83 -15.16 1.60
CA ALA A 130 -17.23 -15.25 2.00
C ALA A 130 -17.74 -16.70 2.14
N ASP A 131 -17.00 -17.68 1.64
CA ASP A 131 -17.35 -19.09 1.74
C ASP A 131 -16.89 -19.67 3.10
N PRO A 132 -17.83 -19.98 4.03
CA PRO A 132 -17.47 -20.47 5.36
C PRO A 132 -16.86 -21.88 5.34
N SER A 133 -17.03 -22.62 4.25
CA SER A 133 -16.44 -23.97 4.10
C SER A 133 -14.94 -23.94 3.81
N ARG A 134 -14.40 -22.78 3.37
CA ARG A 134 -12.98 -22.58 3.10
C ARG A 134 -12.21 -22.36 4.41
N THR A 135 -11.43 -23.36 4.78
CA THR A 135 -10.66 -23.40 6.02
C THR A 135 -9.15 -23.47 5.78
N ASP A 136 -8.71 -23.33 4.53
CA ASP A 136 -7.30 -23.24 4.19
C ASP A 136 -6.68 -21.95 4.78
N ARG A 137 -5.37 -22.04 5.10
CA ARG A 137 -4.65 -20.99 5.81
C ARG A 137 -4.70 -19.63 5.10
N VAL A 138 -4.68 -19.62 3.78
CA VAL A 138 -4.70 -18.39 2.98
C VAL A 138 -6.06 -17.71 3.10
N THR A 139 -7.16 -18.47 2.92
CA THR A 139 -8.52 -17.93 3.07
C THR A 139 -8.80 -17.43 4.49
N VAL A 140 -8.30 -18.16 5.51
CA VAL A 140 -8.44 -17.74 6.91
C VAL A 140 -7.71 -16.42 7.15
N ALA A 141 -6.45 -16.29 6.69
CA ALA A 141 -5.68 -15.06 6.85
C ALA A 141 -6.32 -13.86 6.13
N ALA A 142 -6.84 -14.06 4.92
CA ALA A 142 -7.56 -13.01 4.20
C ALA A 142 -8.84 -12.58 4.94
N ARG A 143 -9.57 -13.52 5.52
CA ARG A 143 -10.77 -13.24 6.32
C ARG A 143 -10.41 -12.47 7.59
N GLU A 144 -9.37 -12.88 8.31
CA GLU A 144 -8.86 -12.16 9.48
C GLU A 144 -8.44 -10.72 9.12
N ALA A 145 -7.79 -10.53 7.97
CA ALA A 145 -7.41 -9.22 7.49
C ALA A 145 -8.63 -8.34 7.20
N ASP A 146 -9.64 -8.87 6.48
CA ASP A 146 -10.88 -8.15 6.18
C ASP A 146 -11.67 -7.80 7.46
N GLU A 147 -11.79 -8.74 8.39
CA GLU A 147 -12.46 -8.51 9.68
C GLU A 147 -11.74 -7.44 10.51
N TYR A 148 -10.41 -7.51 10.56
CA TYR A 148 -9.61 -6.53 11.29
C TYR A 148 -9.77 -5.12 10.70
N VAL A 149 -9.67 -4.96 9.40
CA VAL A 149 -9.86 -3.64 8.75
C VAL A 149 -11.26 -3.08 9.04
N ARG A 150 -12.29 -3.93 8.97
CA ARG A 150 -13.68 -3.51 9.28
C ARG A 150 -13.92 -3.19 10.75
N SER A 151 -13.09 -3.70 11.65
CA SER A 151 -13.18 -3.41 13.08
C SER A 151 -12.52 -2.09 13.50
N LEU A 152 -11.78 -1.44 12.58
CA LEU A 152 -11.14 -0.15 12.86
C LEU A 152 -12.19 0.95 13.01
N GLU A 153 -12.31 1.52 14.20
CA GLU A 153 -13.31 2.54 14.52
C GLU A 153 -13.07 3.87 13.78
N ASP A 154 -11.80 4.15 13.47
CA ASP A 154 -11.32 5.36 12.81
C ASP A 154 -11.15 5.19 11.28
N ALA A 155 -11.75 4.17 10.67
CA ALA A 155 -11.64 3.89 9.25
C ALA A 155 -12.96 3.99 8.48
N HIS A 156 -12.89 4.50 7.25
CA HIS A 156 -13.88 4.23 6.20
C HIS A 156 -13.35 3.12 5.31
N VAL A 157 -14.08 2.01 5.23
CA VAL A 157 -13.67 0.82 4.50
C VAL A 157 -14.52 0.60 3.27
N THR A 158 -13.87 0.43 2.12
CA THR A 158 -14.52 0.11 0.84
C THR A 158 -13.91 -1.16 0.27
N ARG A 159 -14.74 -2.05 -0.24
CA ARG A 159 -14.35 -3.25 -0.99
C ARG A 159 -14.76 -3.11 -2.44
N LEU A 160 -13.82 -3.31 -3.36
CA LEU A 160 -14.04 -3.16 -4.80
C LEU A 160 -13.70 -4.45 -5.54
N PRO A 161 -14.46 -4.83 -6.58
CA PRO A 161 -14.17 -6.02 -7.40
C PRO A 161 -13.11 -5.72 -8.47
N LEU A 162 -11.92 -5.25 -8.03
CA LEU A 162 -10.76 -5.01 -8.89
C LEU A 162 -9.70 -6.07 -8.61
N GLY A 163 -9.14 -6.69 -9.67
CA GLY A 163 -8.28 -7.86 -9.50
C GLY A 163 -9.05 -8.97 -8.79
N SER A 164 -8.41 -9.65 -7.88
CA SER A 164 -9.06 -10.66 -7.02
C SER A 164 -9.77 -10.04 -5.80
N GLY A 165 -10.08 -8.74 -5.86
CA GLY A 165 -10.80 -7.99 -4.84
C GLY A 165 -9.90 -7.07 -4.01
N LEU A 166 -10.18 -5.78 -4.07
CA LEU A 166 -9.44 -4.71 -3.43
C LEU A 166 -10.10 -4.26 -2.13
N ILE A 167 -9.32 -4.03 -1.09
CA ILE A 167 -9.74 -3.31 0.12
C ILE A 167 -9.09 -1.93 0.14
N LEU A 168 -9.90 -0.90 0.37
CA LEU A 168 -9.45 0.45 0.72
C LEU A 168 -9.87 0.76 2.15
N ALA A 169 -8.94 1.23 2.96
CA ALA A 169 -9.22 1.72 4.31
C ALA A 169 -8.68 3.14 4.45
N THR A 170 -9.56 4.13 4.57
CA THR A 170 -9.20 5.54 4.72
C THR A 170 -9.38 5.99 6.16
N LYS A 171 -8.34 6.55 6.75
CA LYS A 171 -8.32 7.00 8.14
C LYS A 171 -9.10 8.31 8.28
N ARG A 172 -9.98 8.40 9.29
CA ARG A 172 -10.76 9.60 9.59
C ARG A 172 -9.93 10.74 10.17
#